data_c81537932c9ee445af18410d52ff458a
#
_entry.id   c81537932c9ee445af18410d52ff458a
#
_cell.length_a   1.000
_cell.length_b   1.000
_cell.length_c   1.000
_cell.angle_alpha   90.00
_cell.angle_beta   90.00
_cell.angle_gamma   90.00
#
_symmetry.space_group_name_H-M   'P 1'
#
loop_
_entity.id
_entity.type
_entity.pdbx_description
1 polymer ?
#
loop_
_entity_poly.entity_id
_entity_poly.type
_entity_poly.pdbx_seq_one_letter_code
_entity_poly.pdbx_strand_id
1 'polypeptide(L)'
;MALTLCAATHALPAWSKEDPAAGAKLYATNCVACHGADRAGMPGAFPALTDIGKRLPPAQIKEKISKGGGLMPPFSQLSAQEIDDLASY
;
A
#
# COMPACT_ATOMS: atom_id res chain seq x y z
N MET A 1 28.39 19.81 -25.97
CA MET A 1 27.94 19.43 -25.70
C MET A 1 27.40 18.89 -24.94
N ALA A 2 27.27 18.86 -24.62
CA ALA A 2 26.88 18.23 -23.94
C ALA A 2 25.98 18.02 -23.41
N LEU A 3 25.71 17.90 -23.21
CA LEU A 3 25.01 17.54 -22.72
C LEU A 3 24.47 16.94 -22.21
N THR A 4 24.23 16.62 -22.02
CA THR A 4 23.77 16.03 -21.74
C THR A 4 23.31 15.57 -21.01
N LEU A 5 23.36 15.41 -20.70
CA LEU A 5 23.03 14.87 -20.07
C LEU A 5 22.34 14.83 -19.31
N CYS A 6 22.33 14.64 -18.85
CA CYS A 6 21.78 14.78 -17.95
C CYS A 6 20.67 14.23 -17.71
N ALA A 7 20.25 14.20 -18.31
CA ALA A 7 19.12 13.74 -18.29
C ALA A 7 19.00 12.60 -17.64
N ALA A 8 19.75 11.97 -17.74
CA ALA A 8 19.63 10.82 -17.32
C ALA A 8 19.29 10.65 -16.04
N THR A 9 19.64 11.42 -15.41
CA THR A 9 19.51 11.21 -14.22
C THR A 9 18.25 11.00 -13.75
N HIS A 10 17.41 11.56 -14.25
CA HIS A 10 16.21 11.44 -13.75
C HIS A 10 15.67 10.26 -13.93
N ALA A 11 16.31 9.51 -14.17
CA ALA A 11 15.78 8.40 -14.45
C ALA A 11 15.28 7.56 -13.39
N LEU A 12 15.05 7.93 -12.27
CA LEU A 12 14.41 7.08 -11.32
C LEU A 12 13.08 6.68 -11.84
N PRO A 13 12.79 5.41 -11.93
CA PRO A 13 11.49 4.95 -12.38
C PRO A 13 10.42 5.37 -11.39
N ALA A 14 9.29 5.72 -11.90
CA ALA A 14 8.18 6.10 -11.04
C ALA A 14 7.76 4.96 -10.14
N TRP A 15 7.93 3.71 -10.58
CA TRP A 15 7.51 2.61 -9.76
C TRP A 15 8.34 2.45 -8.50
N SER A 16 9.47 3.09 -8.40
CA SER A 16 10.27 2.99 -7.18
C SER A 16 9.71 3.86 -6.07
N LYS A 17 8.72 4.70 -6.35
CA LYS A 17 8.15 5.56 -5.34
C LYS A 17 6.77 5.08 -4.95
N GLU A 18 6.49 5.22 -3.69
CA GLU A 18 5.15 4.94 -3.19
C GLU A 18 4.22 6.08 -3.54
N ASP A 19 2.99 5.75 -3.86
CA ASP A 19 1.99 6.73 -4.23
C ASP A 19 0.76 6.56 -3.35
N PRO A 20 0.60 7.37 -2.30
CA PRO A 20 -0.55 7.24 -1.41
C PRO A 20 -1.88 7.49 -2.11
N ALA A 21 -1.92 8.34 -3.12
CA ALA A 21 -3.16 8.59 -3.84
C ALA A 21 -3.61 7.36 -4.63
N ALA A 22 -2.67 6.65 -5.26
CA ALA A 22 -2.98 5.39 -5.91
C ALA A 22 -3.36 4.34 -4.87
N GLY A 23 -2.71 4.34 -3.73
CA GLY A 23 -3.05 3.45 -2.63
C GLY A 23 -4.46 3.67 -2.13
N ALA A 24 -4.90 4.92 -2.05
CA ALA A 24 -6.27 5.22 -1.62
C ALA A 24 -7.30 4.62 -2.57
N LYS A 25 -7.03 4.64 -3.86
CA LYS A 25 -7.93 4.04 -4.84
C LYS A 25 -7.97 2.52 -4.72
N LEU A 26 -6.81 1.91 -4.53
CA LEU A 26 -6.74 0.47 -4.34
C LEU A 26 -7.43 0.06 -3.04
N TYR A 27 -7.28 0.85 -2.00
CA TYR A 27 -7.93 0.62 -0.72
C TYR A 27 -9.46 0.65 -0.89
N ALA A 28 -9.97 1.65 -1.59
CA ALA A 28 -11.40 1.78 -1.80
C ALA A 28 -12.00 0.58 -2.53
N THR A 29 -11.24 -0.05 -3.41
CA THR A 29 -11.72 -1.18 -4.17
C THR A 29 -11.58 -2.50 -3.39
N ASN A 30 -10.50 -2.65 -2.64
CA ASN A 30 -10.15 -3.96 -2.10
C ASN A 30 -10.26 -4.11 -0.59
N CYS A 31 -10.27 -3.02 0.15
CA CYS A 31 -10.11 -3.08 1.60
C CYS A 31 -11.29 -2.53 2.39
N VAL A 32 -12.09 -1.68 1.78
CA VAL A 32 -13.15 -0.96 2.49
C VAL A 32 -14.20 -1.89 3.07
N ALA A 33 -14.50 -2.98 2.40
CA ALA A 33 -15.57 -3.87 2.85
C ALA A 33 -15.34 -4.37 4.28
N CYS A 34 -14.09 -4.56 4.66
CA CYS A 34 -13.77 -5.03 6.01
C CYS A 34 -13.21 -3.91 6.90
N HIS A 35 -12.34 -3.08 6.35
CA HIS A 35 -11.63 -2.10 7.17
C HIS A 35 -12.30 -0.73 7.23
N GLY A 36 -13.32 -0.50 6.42
CA GLY A 36 -14.05 0.76 6.43
C GLY A 36 -13.42 1.84 5.58
N ALA A 37 -14.24 2.79 5.14
CA ALA A 37 -13.76 3.87 4.28
C ALA A 37 -12.77 4.77 4.99
N ASP A 38 -12.89 4.90 6.31
CA ASP A 38 -12.00 5.70 7.12
C ASP A 38 -10.89 4.89 7.79
N ARG A 39 -10.77 3.63 7.45
CA ARG A 39 -9.79 2.68 7.99
C ARG A 39 -9.98 2.40 9.49
N ALA A 40 -11.14 2.74 10.03
CA ALA A 40 -11.41 2.53 11.45
C ALA A 40 -11.77 1.09 11.78
N GLY A 41 -12.01 0.26 10.78
CA GLY A 41 -12.35 -1.13 11.00
C GLY A 41 -13.75 -1.33 11.54
N MET A 42 -13.96 -2.50 12.12
CA MET A 42 -15.19 -2.84 12.81
C MET A 42 -14.81 -3.40 14.15
N PRO A 43 -15.16 -2.74 15.25
CA PRO A 43 -14.78 -3.22 16.58
C PRO A 43 -15.24 -4.66 16.80
N GLY A 44 -14.34 -5.49 17.31
CA GLY A 44 -14.64 -6.87 17.59
C GLY A 44 -14.54 -7.82 16.40
N ALA A 45 -14.47 -7.30 15.19
CA ALA A 45 -14.40 -8.14 14.00
C ALA A 45 -13.17 -7.82 13.15
N PHE A 46 -12.97 -6.56 12.80
CA PHE A 46 -11.87 -6.15 11.93
C PHE A 46 -11.11 -5.01 12.58
N PRO A 47 -9.79 -5.10 12.66
CA PRO A 47 -9.01 -4.09 13.38
C PRO A 47 -8.92 -2.77 12.62
N ALA A 48 -8.77 -1.69 13.37
CA ALA A 48 -8.54 -0.40 12.78
C ALA A 48 -7.14 -0.33 12.18
N LEU A 49 -7.02 0.42 11.10
CA LEU A 49 -5.74 0.63 10.43
C LEU A 49 -5.23 2.07 10.56
N THR A 50 -5.94 2.89 11.29
CA THR A 50 -5.62 4.33 11.35
C THR A 50 -4.25 4.62 11.94
N ASP A 51 -3.72 3.73 12.78
CA ASP A 51 -2.41 3.91 13.37
C ASP A 51 -1.46 2.75 13.04
N ILE A 52 -1.78 1.97 12.01
CA ILE A 52 -1.01 0.76 11.72
C ILE A 52 0.45 1.07 11.43
N GLY A 53 0.74 2.20 10.81
CA GLY A 53 2.11 2.59 10.51
C GLY A 53 2.95 2.86 11.75
N LYS A 54 2.30 3.11 12.90
CA LYS A 54 3.02 3.26 14.16
C LYS A 54 3.25 1.93 14.86
N ARG A 55 2.49 0.91 14.48
CA ARG A 55 2.57 -0.39 15.15
C ARG A 55 3.39 -1.40 14.39
N LEU A 56 3.44 -1.30 13.06
CA LEU A 56 4.16 -2.28 12.24
C LEU A 56 5.06 -1.58 11.24
N PRO A 57 6.25 -2.13 11.01
CA PRO A 57 7.12 -1.62 9.94
C PRO A 57 6.50 -1.88 8.57
N PRO A 58 6.83 -1.08 7.57
CA PRO A 58 6.23 -1.22 6.23
C PRO A 58 6.36 -2.62 5.64
N ALA A 59 7.46 -3.31 5.87
CA ALA A 59 7.64 -4.65 5.33
C ALA A 59 6.59 -5.63 5.87
N GLN A 60 6.22 -5.49 7.12
CA GLN A 60 5.21 -6.36 7.73
C GLN A 60 3.80 -6.02 7.24
N ILE A 61 3.53 -4.74 7.00
CA ILE A 61 2.25 -4.33 6.44
C ILE A 61 2.10 -4.93 5.03
N LYS A 62 3.14 -4.83 4.22
CA LYS A 62 3.12 -5.37 2.86
C LYS A 62 2.97 -6.88 2.86
N GLU A 63 3.63 -7.55 3.79
CA GLU A 63 3.50 -9.00 3.89
C GLU A 63 2.07 -9.40 4.24
N LYS A 64 1.43 -8.67 5.16
CA LYS A 64 0.06 -8.95 5.54
C LYS A 64 -0.88 -8.78 4.35
N ILE A 65 -0.67 -7.76 3.54
CA ILE A 65 -1.49 -7.54 2.35
C ILE A 65 -1.31 -8.69 1.37
N SER A 66 -0.08 -9.09 1.11
CA SER A 66 0.16 -10.10 0.09
C SER A 66 -0.21 -11.51 0.53
N LYS A 67 -0.02 -11.83 1.79
CA LYS A 67 -0.25 -13.19 2.30
C LYS A 67 -1.53 -13.37 3.08
N GLY A 68 -2.11 -12.29 3.57
CA GLY A 68 -3.32 -12.37 4.37
C GLY A 68 -3.10 -13.01 5.71
N GLY A 69 -4.16 -13.54 6.27
CA GLY A 69 -4.14 -14.25 7.54
C GLY A 69 -5.46 -14.08 8.27
N GLY A 70 -5.89 -15.10 8.97
CA GLY A 70 -7.19 -15.09 9.63
C GLY A 70 -8.28 -14.91 8.61
N LEU A 71 -9.12 -13.89 8.81
CA LEU A 71 -10.19 -13.61 7.86
C LEU A 71 -9.73 -12.75 6.68
N MET A 72 -8.52 -12.23 6.72
CA MET A 72 -8.03 -11.41 5.63
C MET A 72 -7.50 -12.28 4.50
N PRO A 73 -8.06 -12.17 3.29
CA PRO A 73 -7.56 -12.96 2.17
C PRO A 73 -6.21 -12.45 1.68
N PRO A 74 -5.44 -13.29 1.02
CA PRO A 74 -4.22 -12.82 0.40
C PRO A 74 -4.53 -12.06 -0.88
N PHE A 75 -3.81 -10.97 -1.11
CA PHE A 75 -4.02 -10.17 -2.32
C PHE A 75 -2.87 -10.44 -3.29
N SER A 76 -2.75 -11.69 -3.70
CA SER A 76 -1.67 -12.10 -4.59
C SER A 76 -1.79 -11.55 -6.00
N GLN A 77 -2.96 -11.02 -6.35
CA GLN A 77 -3.16 -10.40 -7.66
C GLN A 77 -2.60 -8.99 -7.76
N LEU A 78 -2.22 -8.39 -6.63
CA LEU A 78 -1.67 -7.04 -6.65
C LEU A 78 -0.18 -7.08 -6.96
N SER A 79 0.28 -6.12 -7.75
CA SER A 79 1.70 -6.01 -8.05
C SER A 79 2.47 -5.46 -6.85
N ALA A 80 3.79 -5.59 -6.88
CA ALA A 80 4.63 -5.04 -5.83
C ALA A 80 4.44 -3.53 -5.70
N GLN A 81 4.28 -2.82 -6.81
CA GLN A 81 4.03 -1.39 -6.78
C GLN A 81 2.69 -1.07 -6.13
N GLU A 82 1.67 -1.84 -6.46
CA GLU A 82 0.35 -1.64 -5.86
C GLU A 82 0.36 -1.88 -4.36
N ILE A 83 1.09 -2.89 -3.92
CA ILE A 83 1.21 -3.16 -2.49
C ILE A 83 1.99 -2.03 -1.80
N ASP A 84 3.04 -1.52 -2.43
CA ASP A 84 3.77 -0.38 -1.89
C ASP A 84 2.87 0.85 -1.77
N ASP A 85 2.05 1.10 -2.79
CA ASP A 85 1.12 2.23 -2.78
C ASP A 85 0.09 2.08 -1.67
N LEU A 86 -0.47 0.88 -1.49
CA LEU A 86 -1.42 0.62 -0.43
C LEU A 86 -0.78 0.83 0.95
N ALA A 87 0.41 0.31 1.15
CA ALA A 87 1.07 0.43 2.45
C ALA A 87 1.40 1.87 2.79
N SER A 88 1.59 2.72 1.77
CA SER A 88 1.91 4.14 1.98
C SER A 88 0.67 4.98 2.25
N TYR A 89 -0.50 4.45 1.93
CA TYR A 89 -1.74 5.16 2.18
C TYR A 89 -2.12 5.08 3.64
#